data_de07c08d8102a109cf996c0c88b3b698
#
_entry.id   de07c08d8102a109cf996c0c88b3b698
#
_cell.length_a   1.000
_cell.length_b   1.000
_cell.length_c   1.000
_cell.angle_alpha   90.00
_cell.angle_beta   90.00
_cell.angle_gamma   90.00
#
_symmetry.space_group_name_H-M   'P 1'
#
loop_
_entity.id
_entity.type
_entity.pdbx_description
1 polymer ?
#
loop_
_entity_poly.entity_id
_entity_poly.type
_entity_poly.pdbx_seq_one_letter_code
_entity_poly.pdbx_strand_id
1 'polypeptide(L)'
;MEIRDVIDSDWAGVWGFMQPILAAGDTYCWPTDTTEEAARTWWMGKPGGQVFVAVEDGAVVGTAELHPNQPGSGSHVANAGFMVSPTATGRGVGRALARYVLEVAAREEYAAMQFNAVVETNEQAVRLWESLGFTILATVPEAFRHPDRGLVGLHVMHRFLR
;
A
#
# COMPACT_ATOMS: atom_id res chain seq x y z
N MET A 1 -8.22 -9.16 -15.44
CA MET A 1 -8.02 -8.70 -14.05
C MET A 1 -9.21 -7.87 -13.63
N GLU A 2 -9.83 -8.22 -12.53
CA GLU A 2 -10.92 -7.50 -11.87
C GLU A 2 -10.38 -6.85 -10.60
N ILE A 3 -10.79 -5.60 -10.30
CA ILE A 3 -10.49 -4.95 -9.01
C ILE A 3 -11.82 -4.61 -8.35
N ARG A 4 -11.99 -5.04 -7.12
CA ARG A 4 -13.24 -4.90 -6.36
C ARG A 4 -12.98 -4.82 -4.85
N ASP A 5 -14.02 -4.52 -4.10
CA ASP A 5 -14.00 -4.62 -2.64
C ASP A 5 -13.63 -6.04 -2.20
N VAL A 6 -12.86 -6.13 -1.12
CA VAL A 6 -12.51 -7.42 -0.50
C VAL A 6 -13.73 -8.08 0.12
N ILE A 7 -13.79 -9.40 0.02
CA ILE A 7 -14.74 -10.23 0.79
C ILE A 7 -13.96 -11.17 1.71
N ASP A 8 -14.60 -11.73 2.72
CA ASP A 8 -13.93 -12.56 3.73
C ASP A 8 -13.14 -13.73 3.15
N SER A 9 -13.66 -14.35 2.09
CA SER A 9 -12.99 -15.47 1.42
C SER A 9 -11.71 -15.10 0.67
N ASP A 10 -11.47 -13.82 0.39
CA ASP A 10 -10.24 -13.35 -0.27
C ASP A 10 -9.03 -13.35 0.67
N TRP A 11 -9.27 -13.27 1.98
CA TRP A 11 -8.19 -13.09 2.96
C TRP A 11 -7.12 -14.17 2.89
N ALA A 12 -7.50 -15.41 2.70
CA ALA A 12 -6.52 -16.50 2.56
C ALA A 12 -5.56 -16.27 1.38
N GLY A 13 -6.08 -15.76 0.25
CA GLY A 13 -5.27 -15.38 -0.90
C GLY A 13 -4.36 -14.18 -0.61
N VAL A 14 -4.89 -13.15 0.06
CA VAL A 14 -4.12 -11.98 0.51
C VAL A 14 -2.99 -12.41 1.44
N TRP A 15 -3.28 -13.18 2.48
CA TRP A 15 -2.29 -13.63 3.45
C TRP A 15 -1.20 -14.49 2.80
N GLY A 16 -1.56 -15.30 1.81
CA GLY A 16 -0.62 -16.17 1.09
C GLY A 16 0.57 -15.43 0.47
N PHE A 17 0.39 -14.20 0.00
CA PHE A 17 1.51 -13.38 -0.49
C PHE A 17 1.95 -12.27 0.48
N MET A 18 1.07 -11.80 1.35
CA MET A 18 1.40 -10.79 2.36
C MET A 18 2.45 -11.30 3.35
N GLN A 19 2.30 -12.52 3.85
CA GLN A 19 3.21 -13.09 4.82
C GLN A 19 4.67 -13.12 4.32
N PRO A 20 5.01 -13.66 3.14
CA PRO A 20 6.39 -13.62 2.66
C PRO A 20 6.89 -12.20 2.34
N ILE A 21 6.02 -11.26 1.94
CA ILE A 21 6.40 -9.85 1.75
C ILE A 21 6.81 -9.21 3.10
N LEU A 22 6.03 -9.44 4.15
CA LEU A 22 6.37 -8.93 5.49
C LEU A 22 7.61 -9.60 6.06
N ALA A 23 7.75 -10.92 5.87
CA ALA A 23 8.92 -11.68 6.34
C ALA A 23 10.22 -11.24 5.66
N ALA A 24 10.17 -10.77 4.41
CA ALA A 24 11.33 -10.24 3.70
C ALA A 24 11.89 -8.97 4.36
N GLY A 25 11.05 -8.13 4.96
CA GLY A 25 11.47 -6.98 5.76
C GLY A 25 12.14 -5.84 4.96
N ASP A 26 11.86 -5.72 3.67
CA ASP A 26 12.52 -4.77 2.77
C ASP A 26 11.61 -3.67 2.22
N THR A 27 10.29 -3.75 2.44
CA THR A 27 9.33 -2.80 1.86
C THR A 27 8.27 -2.26 2.83
N TYR A 28 8.06 -2.90 3.99
CA TYR A 28 7.05 -2.51 4.98
C TYR A 28 7.66 -2.34 6.36
N CYS A 29 7.20 -1.33 7.11
CA CYS A 29 7.64 -1.05 8.49
C CYS A 29 7.03 -1.99 9.56
N TRP A 30 6.33 -3.03 9.14
CA TRP A 30 5.73 -4.00 10.05
C TRP A 30 6.77 -5.03 10.53
N PRO A 31 6.59 -5.61 11.73
CA PRO A 31 7.46 -6.70 12.18
C PRO A 31 7.49 -7.86 11.19
N THR A 32 8.67 -8.42 10.96
CA THR A 32 8.86 -9.53 10.00
C THR A 32 8.19 -10.84 10.44
N ASP A 33 7.90 -10.96 11.73
CA ASP A 33 7.19 -12.07 12.37
C ASP A 33 5.70 -11.75 12.64
N THR A 34 5.13 -10.76 11.94
CA THR A 34 3.71 -10.41 12.05
C THR A 34 2.84 -11.63 11.85
N THR A 35 1.95 -11.90 12.82
CA THR A 35 0.98 -13.00 12.74
C THR A 35 -0.14 -12.67 11.76
N GLU A 36 -0.81 -13.72 11.26
CA GLU A 36 -1.97 -13.56 10.37
C GLU A 36 -3.07 -12.71 11.03
N GLU A 37 -3.36 -12.95 12.30
CA GLU A 37 -4.37 -12.22 13.06
C GLU A 37 -4.03 -10.71 13.16
N ALA A 38 -2.78 -10.39 13.50
CA ALA A 38 -2.31 -9.01 13.57
C ALA A 38 -2.34 -8.33 12.20
N ALA A 39 -1.89 -9.03 11.15
CA ALA A 39 -1.91 -8.53 9.78
C ALA A 39 -3.33 -8.23 9.32
N ARG A 40 -4.27 -9.15 9.55
CA ARG A 40 -5.68 -8.96 9.20
C ARG A 40 -6.28 -7.76 9.93
N THR A 41 -6.04 -7.63 11.23
CA THR A 41 -6.50 -6.50 12.03
C THR A 41 -5.96 -5.16 11.49
N TRP A 42 -4.66 -5.10 11.19
CA TRP A 42 -4.04 -3.86 10.73
C TRP A 42 -4.42 -3.50 9.28
N TRP A 43 -4.61 -4.49 8.43
CA TRP A 43 -4.96 -4.25 7.03
C TRP A 43 -6.45 -3.97 6.84
N MET A 44 -7.30 -4.78 7.45
CA MET A 44 -8.76 -4.73 7.29
C MET A 44 -9.46 -3.80 8.28
N GLY A 45 -8.83 -3.48 9.42
CA GLY A 45 -9.48 -2.84 10.56
C GLY A 45 -9.21 -1.35 10.72
N LYS A 46 -8.66 -0.66 9.71
CA LYS A 46 -8.38 0.79 9.82
C LYS A 46 -9.68 1.60 9.91
N PRO A 47 -9.79 2.54 10.87
CA PRO A 47 -10.95 3.41 10.98
C PRO A 47 -11.20 4.21 9.70
N GLY A 48 -12.43 4.12 9.16
CA GLY A 48 -12.78 4.74 7.88
C GLY A 48 -12.09 4.11 6.67
N GLY A 49 -11.50 2.92 6.85
CA GLY A 49 -10.76 2.24 5.80
C GLY A 49 -11.64 1.41 4.86
N GLN A 50 -11.16 1.27 3.63
CA GLN A 50 -11.69 0.40 2.59
C GLN A 50 -10.54 -0.48 2.10
N VAL A 51 -10.84 -1.74 1.77
CA VAL A 51 -9.85 -2.68 1.26
C VAL A 51 -10.30 -3.27 -0.06
N PHE A 52 -9.39 -3.35 -1.00
CA PHE A 52 -9.62 -3.81 -2.37
C PHE A 52 -8.70 -4.97 -2.69
N VAL A 53 -9.13 -5.82 -3.61
CA VAL A 53 -8.35 -6.90 -4.18
C VAL A 53 -8.33 -6.83 -5.69
N ALA A 54 -7.21 -7.22 -6.27
CA ALA A 54 -7.09 -7.52 -7.68
C ALA A 54 -7.16 -9.04 -7.86
N VAL A 55 -8.06 -9.49 -8.72
CA VAL A 55 -8.31 -10.92 -8.98
C VAL A 55 -8.05 -11.23 -10.44
N GLU A 56 -7.27 -12.27 -10.72
CA GLU A 56 -7.04 -12.83 -12.05
C GLU A 56 -7.29 -14.33 -12.01
N ASP A 57 -8.07 -14.83 -12.96
CA ASP A 57 -8.39 -16.25 -13.10
C ASP A 57 -8.87 -16.91 -11.77
N GLY A 58 -9.64 -16.13 -10.99
CA GLY A 58 -10.16 -16.56 -9.70
C GLY A 58 -9.17 -16.50 -8.52
N ALA A 59 -7.93 -16.09 -8.75
CA ALA A 59 -6.92 -15.95 -7.70
C ALA A 59 -6.68 -14.47 -7.32
N VAL A 60 -6.53 -14.19 -6.04
CA VAL A 60 -6.15 -12.86 -5.55
C VAL A 60 -4.66 -12.66 -5.83
N VAL A 61 -4.34 -11.63 -6.63
CA VAL A 61 -2.97 -11.32 -7.06
C VAL A 61 -2.44 -10.00 -6.52
N GLY A 62 -3.28 -9.22 -5.85
CA GLY A 62 -2.88 -7.98 -5.20
C GLY A 62 -3.96 -7.47 -4.26
N THR A 63 -3.57 -6.60 -3.35
CA THR A 63 -4.48 -5.93 -2.42
C THR A 63 -4.05 -4.49 -2.20
N ALA A 64 -5.02 -3.64 -1.88
CA ALA A 64 -4.79 -2.26 -1.45
C ALA A 64 -5.75 -1.90 -0.33
N GLU A 65 -5.30 -1.02 0.56
CA GLU A 65 -6.15 -0.40 1.56
C GLU A 65 -6.10 1.12 1.42
N LEU A 66 -7.23 1.79 1.68
CA LEU A 66 -7.42 3.23 1.62
C LEU A 66 -8.04 3.70 2.93
N HIS A 67 -7.48 4.72 3.55
CA HIS A 67 -8.02 5.29 4.80
C HIS A 67 -7.63 6.76 4.95
N PRO A 68 -8.31 7.53 5.83
CA PRO A 68 -7.83 8.86 6.22
C PRO A 68 -6.43 8.77 6.85
N ASN A 69 -5.50 9.62 6.38
CA ASN A 69 -4.12 9.63 6.91
C ASN A 69 -4.08 10.06 8.38
N GLN A 70 -4.95 11.01 8.76
CA GLN A 70 -5.09 11.52 10.12
C GLN A 70 -6.58 11.62 10.49
N PRO A 71 -6.94 11.54 11.76
CA PRO A 71 -8.33 11.77 12.19
C PRO A 71 -8.69 13.25 12.19
N GLY A 72 -10.00 13.53 12.36
CA GLY A 72 -10.51 14.87 12.61
C GLY A 72 -10.15 15.87 11.52
N SER A 73 -9.48 16.96 11.87
CA SER A 73 -9.14 18.04 10.93
C SER A 73 -8.16 17.64 9.81
N GLY A 74 -7.52 16.49 9.92
CA GLY A 74 -6.62 15.94 8.90
C GLY A 74 -7.26 14.88 8.01
N SER A 75 -8.52 14.52 8.23
CA SER A 75 -9.17 13.38 7.57
C SER A 75 -9.47 13.56 6.08
N HIS A 76 -9.31 14.77 5.55
CA HIS A 76 -9.45 15.07 4.13
C HIS A 76 -8.24 14.65 3.28
N VAL A 77 -7.16 14.20 3.91
CA VAL A 77 -5.99 13.62 3.23
C VAL A 77 -6.04 12.11 3.41
N ALA A 78 -6.01 11.37 2.31
CA ALA A 78 -5.96 9.92 2.32
C ALA A 78 -4.53 9.39 2.52
N ASN A 79 -4.44 8.16 2.99
CA ASN A 79 -3.27 7.30 2.87
C ASN A 79 -3.71 5.96 2.29
N ALA A 80 -2.81 5.22 1.69
CA ALA A 80 -3.09 3.91 1.14
C ALA A 80 -1.87 3.00 1.21
N GLY A 81 -2.12 1.69 1.36
CA GLY A 81 -1.11 0.65 1.28
C GLY A 81 -1.39 -0.29 0.10
N PHE A 82 -0.34 -0.88 -0.45
CA PHE A 82 -0.43 -1.76 -1.63
C PHE A 82 0.50 -2.95 -1.49
N MET A 83 0.01 -4.13 -1.79
CA MET A 83 0.82 -5.33 -1.93
C MET A 83 0.41 -6.09 -3.18
N VAL A 84 1.39 -6.56 -3.93
CA VAL A 84 1.18 -7.39 -5.13
C VAL A 84 1.89 -8.71 -4.92
N SER A 85 1.21 -9.80 -5.27
CA SER A 85 1.81 -11.13 -5.23
C SER A 85 3.11 -11.15 -6.05
N PRO A 86 4.21 -11.69 -5.51
CA PRO A 86 5.47 -11.83 -6.25
C PRO A 86 5.30 -12.53 -7.60
N THR A 87 4.34 -13.45 -7.71
CA THR A 87 4.05 -14.17 -8.96
C THR A 87 3.35 -13.31 -10.03
N ALA A 88 2.83 -12.13 -9.64
CA ALA A 88 2.15 -11.18 -10.52
C ALA A 88 2.94 -9.88 -10.71
N THR A 89 4.16 -9.79 -10.18
CA THR A 89 5.03 -8.62 -10.33
C THR A 89 5.38 -8.40 -11.81
N GLY A 90 5.44 -7.13 -12.24
CA GLY A 90 5.74 -6.74 -13.63
C GLY A 90 4.56 -6.87 -14.59
N ARG A 91 3.39 -7.33 -14.14
CA ARG A 91 2.18 -7.51 -14.97
C ARG A 91 1.21 -6.33 -14.90
N GLY A 92 1.61 -5.22 -14.28
CA GLY A 92 0.79 -4.01 -14.18
C GLY A 92 -0.26 -4.01 -13.06
N VAL A 93 -0.31 -5.04 -12.21
CA VAL A 93 -1.28 -5.17 -11.12
C VAL A 93 -1.18 -3.99 -10.15
N GLY A 94 0.02 -3.62 -9.71
CA GLY A 94 0.24 -2.50 -8.79
C GLY A 94 -0.23 -1.17 -9.38
N ARG A 95 0.02 -0.92 -10.66
CA ARG A 95 -0.45 0.30 -11.35
C ARG A 95 -1.97 0.34 -11.46
N ALA A 96 -2.59 -0.80 -11.77
CA ALA A 96 -4.05 -0.88 -11.88
C ALA A 96 -4.72 -0.66 -10.53
N LEU A 97 -4.24 -1.31 -9.46
CA LEU A 97 -4.70 -1.07 -8.09
C LEU A 97 -4.54 0.41 -7.69
N ALA A 98 -3.36 1.00 -7.95
CA ALA A 98 -3.09 2.39 -7.61
C ALA A 98 -4.06 3.36 -8.32
N ARG A 99 -4.33 3.17 -9.61
CA ARG A 99 -5.31 3.97 -10.36
C ARG A 99 -6.70 3.81 -9.78
N TYR A 100 -7.13 2.59 -9.52
CA TYR A 100 -8.44 2.31 -8.92
C TYR A 100 -8.60 3.02 -7.57
N VAL A 101 -7.61 2.89 -6.68
CA VAL A 101 -7.63 3.54 -5.35
C VAL A 101 -7.64 5.07 -5.47
N LEU A 102 -6.89 5.64 -6.41
CA LEU A 102 -6.90 7.10 -6.66
C LEU A 102 -8.28 7.57 -7.16
N GLU A 103 -8.95 6.81 -8.02
CA GLU A 103 -10.31 7.11 -8.48
C GLU A 103 -11.33 6.99 -7.34
N VAL A 104 -11.21 5.98 -6.47
CA VAL A 104 -12.05 5.86 -5.27
C VAL A 104 -11.81 7.05 -4.34
N ALA A 105 -10.56 7.38 -4.04
CA ALA A 105 -10.21 8.50 -3.16
C ALA A 105 -10.77 9.83 -3.69
N ALA A 106 -10.72 10.06 -5.00
CA ALA A 106 -11.31 11.25 -5.61
C ALA A 106 -12.84 11.28 -5.49
N ARG A 107 -13.52 10.13 -5.67
CA ARG A 107 -14.98 10.03 -5.48
C ARG A 107 -15.42 10.23 -4.04
N GLU A 108 -14.59 9.80 -3.09
CA GLU A 108 -14.78 10.01 -1.64
C GLU A 108 -14.36 11.43 -1.20
N GLU A 109 -14.09 12.32 -2.16
CA GLU A 109 -13.77 13.74 -1.95
C GLU A 109 -12.50 14.00 -1.12
N TYR A 110 -11.56 13.05 -1.07
CA TYR A 110 -10.24 13.34 -0.50
C TYR A 110 -9.53 14.41 -1.32
N ALA A 111 -8.98 15.42 -0.64
CA ALA A 111 -8.28 16.53 -1.28
C ALA A 111 -6.89 16.15 -1.79
N ALA A 112 -6.27 15.17 -1.13
CA ALA A 112 -4.92 14.70 -1.44
C ALA A 112 -4.72 13.26 -0.94
N MET A 113 -3.65 12.62 -1.42
CA MET A 113 -3.14 11.36 -0.87
C MET A 113 -1.68 11.54 -0.46
N GLN A 114 -1.34 11.03 0.72
CA GLN A 114 0.00 11.08 1.28
C GLN A 114 0.43 9.68 1.72
N PHE A 115 1.60 9.27 1.26
CA PHE A 115 2.31 8.10 1.78
C PHE A 115 3.34 8.55 2.82
N ASN A 116 3.33 7.93 4.00
CA ASN A 116 4.18 8.34 5.12
C ASN A 116 5.54 7.62 5.12
N ALA A 117 5.64 6.47 4.47
CA ALA A 117 6.80 5.58 4.64
C ALA A 117 7.04 4.75 3.37
N VAL A 118 7.50 5.38 2.31
CA VAL A 118 7.97 4.68 1.11
C VAL A 118 9.46 4.44 1.26
N VAL A 119 9.87 3.18 1.37
CA VAL A 119 11.29 2.82 1.54
C VAL A 119 12.08 3.28 0.31
N GLU A 120 13.13 4.09 0.51
CA GLU A 120 13.86 4.70 -0.61
C GLU A 120 14.51 3.68 -1.54
N THR A 121 14.87 2.51 -1.01
CA THR A 121 15.45 1.40 -1.80
C THR A 121 14.42 0.62 -2.62
N ASN A 122 13.11 0.84 -2.38
CA ASN A 122 12.04 0.29 -3.19
C ASN A 122 11.83 1.17 -4.45
N GLU A 123 12.84 1.22 -5.31
CA GLU A 123 12.87 2.08 -6.49
C GLU A 123 11.70 1.82 -7.45
N GLN A 124 11.23 0.57 -7.52
CA GLN A 124 10.09 0.23 -8.38
C GLN A 124 8.82 0.94 -7.90
N ALA A 125 8.56 0.94 -6.58
CA ALA A 125 7.43 1.65 -6.01
C ALA A 125 7.59 3.17 -6.18
N VAL A 126 8.76 3.73 -5.90
CA VAL A 126 9.04 5.17 -6.06
C VAL A 126 8.75 5.60 -7.50
N ARG A 127 9.28 4.90 -8.51
CA ARG A 127 9.01 5.20 -9.92
C ARG A 127 7.53 5.07 -10.29
N LEU A 128 6.82 4.09 -9.72
CA LEU A 128 5.38 3.95 -9.92
C LEU A 128 4.64 5.18 -9.40
N TRP A 129 4.92 5.59 -8.17
CA TRP A 129 4.26 6.74 -7.54
C TRP A 129 4.55 8.04 -8.27
N GLU A 130 5.79 8.30 -8.64
CA GLU A 130 6.16 9.48 -9.45
C GLU A 130 5.42 9.49 -10.79
N SER A 131 5.32 8.34 -11.47
CA SER A 131 4.59 8.22 -12.74
C SER A 131 3.07 8.45 -12.59
N LEU A 132 2.54 8.33 -11.38
CA LEU A 132 1.16 8.62 -11.01
C LEU A 132 0.98 10.03 -10.42
N GLY A 133 1.99 10.88 -10.49
CA GLY A 133 1.93 12.29 -10.11
C GLY A 133 2.21 12.58 -8.63
N PHE A 134 2.73 11.60 -7.88
CA PHE A 134 3.24 11.87 -6.53
C PHE A 134 4.60 12.54 -6.60
N THR A 135 4.85 13.41 -5.62
CA THR A 135 6.17 14.04 -5.41
C THR A 135 6.72 13.60 -4.07
N ILE A 136 8.04 13.45 -3.98
CA ILE A 136 8.74 13.25 -2.72
C ILE A 136 8.82 14.62 -2.01
N LEU A 137 8.14 14.75 -0.87
CA LEU A 137 8.17 15.98 -0.07
C LEU A 137 9.40 16.03 0.83
N ALA A 138 9.78 14.88 1.39
CA ALA A 138 10.91 14.74 2.27
C ALA A 138 11.38 13.28 2.30
N THR A 139 12.63 13.08 2.69
CA THR A 139 13.18 11.77 3.03
C THR A 139 13.68 11.82 4.46
N VAL A 140 13.10 10.98 5.32
CA VAL A 140 13.59 10.84 6.70
C VAL A 140 14.82 9.94 6.65
N PRO A 141 16.03 10.44 7.00
CA PRO A 141 17.24 9.65 6.88
C PRO A 141 17.27 8.52 7.91
N GLU A 142 17.85 7.39 7.52
CA GLU A 142 18.10 6.25 8.42
C GLU A 142 16.87 5.75 9.18
N ALA A 143 15.67 5.91 8.60
CA ALA A 143 14.41 5.63 9.26
C ALA A 143 13.88 4.19 9.04
N PHE A 144 14.57 3.40 8.23
CA PHE A 144 14.20 2.02 7.92
C PHE A 144 15.41 1.11 7.96
N ARG A 145 15.31 0.01 8.70
CA ARG A 145 16.35 -1.02 8.78
C ARG A 145 16.18 -2.05 7.69
N HIS A 146 16.88 -1.85 6.58
CA HIS A 146 16.87 -2.81 5.48
C HIS A 146 17.70 -4.05 5.81
N PRO A 147 17.25 -5.28 5.49
CA PRO A 147 17.97 -6.51 5.85
C PRO A 147 19.38 -6.60 5.25
N ASP A 148 19.57 -6.06 4.03
CA ASP A 148 20.83 -6.20 3.28
C ASP A 148 21.62 -4.88 3.12
N ARG A 149 20.98 -3.71 3.38
CA ARG A 149 21.53 -2.38 3.09
C ARG A 149 21.75 -1.52 4.34
N GLY A 150 21.48 -2.04 5.52
CA GLY A 150 21.56 -1.27 6.77
C GLY A 150 20.44 -0.24 6.92
N LEU A 151 20.75 0.90 7.52
CA LEU A 151 19.78 1.97 7.71
C LEU A 151 19.62 2.77 6.41
N VAL A 152 18.41 2.85 5.90
CA VAL A 152 18.02 3.59 4.70
C VAL A 152 16.88 4.57 5.00
N GLY A 153 16.61 5.49 4.08
CA GLY A 153 15.58 6.51 4.26
C GLY A 153 14.15 6.03 4.00
N LEU A 154 13.22 6.78 4.54
CA LEU A 154 11.80 6.70 4.22
C LEU A 154 11.36 7.99 3.53
N HIS A 155 10.79 7.87 2.33
CA HIS A 155 10.17 9.00 1.64
C HIS A 155 8.77 9.27 2.17
N VAL A 156 8.44 10.55 2.36
CA VAL A 156 7.06 11.05 2.43
C VAL A 156 6.70 11.53 1.04
N MET A 157 5.66 10.92 0.44
CA MET A 157 5.22 11.26 -0.90
C MET A 157 3.78 11.78 -0.88
N HIS A 158 3.47 12.70 -1.78
CA HIS A 158 2.19 13.40 -1.77
C HIS A 158 1.71 13.69 -3.19
N ARG A 159 0.38 13.65 -3.37
CA ARG A 159 -0.32 14.07 -4.59
C ARG A 159 -1.64 14.74 -4.24
N PHE A 160 -1.95 15.90 -4.86
CA PHE A 160 -3.31 16.45 -4.85
C PHE A 160 -4.24 15.61 -5.75
N LEU A 161 -5.51 15.46 -5.32
CA LEU A 161 -6.54 14.72 -6.07
C LEU A 161 -7.56 15.63 -6.75
N ARG A 162 -7.47 16.93 -6.49
CA ARG A 162 -8.30 17.98 -7.10
C ARG A 162 -7.59 18.61 -8.30
#